data_3172fe20890fb21230fbc32b468a3872
#
_entry.id   3172fe20890fb21230fbc32b468a3872
#
_cell.length_a   1.000
_cell.length_b   1.000
_cell.length_c   1.000
_cell.angle_alpha   90.00
_cell.angle_beta   90.00
_cell.angle_gamma   90.00
#
_symmetry.space_group_name_H-M   'P 1'
#
loop_
_entity.id
_entity.type
_entity.pdbx_description
1 polymer ?
#
loop_
_entity_poly.entity_id
_entity_poly.type
_entity_poly.pdbx_seq_one_letter_code
_entity_poly.pdbx_strand_id
1 'polypeptide(L)'
;MNIAIVDDSESDRQLLQELLIRYFDASGISITIYPFQSGELFLAGLSHHSFDLVFLDIFMDEITGMDAAHKLLEAGCDCTIIFLTSSREYALEGYEVGAFRYLLKPLTYDKLEGTLNPFLRKFRGEARKLPLMVERTPLYIPYSDLYYL
;
A
#
# COMPACT_ATOMS: atom_id res chain seq x y z
N MET A 1 -0.66 7.43 -7.86
CA MET A 1 -0.26 6.51 -6.77
C MET A 1 -0.51 5.08 -7.22
N ASN A 2 0.49 4.23 -7.10
CA ASN A 2 0.38 2.82 -7.47
C ASN A 2 0.18 1.97 -6.23
N ILE A 3 -0.87 1.14 -6.26
CA ILE A 3 -1.25 0.32 -5.10
C ILE A 3 -1.27 -1.14 -5.53
N ALA A 4 -0.53 -1.99 -4.82
CA ALA A 4 -0.58 -3.43 -5.03
C ALA A 4 -1.50 -4.08 -4.00
N ILE A 5 -2.27 -5.05 -4.45
CA ILE A 5 -3.11 -5.88 -3.60
C ILE A 5 -2.68 -7.32 -3.80
N VAL A 6 -2.20 -7.96 -2.75
CA VAL A 6 -1.67 -9.32 -2.82
C VAL A 6 -2.47 -10.22 -1.89
N ASP A 7 -3.33 -11.05 -2.46
CA ASP A 7 -4.24 -11.91 -1.72
C ASP A 7 -4.70 -13.02 -2.67
N ASP A 8 -4.73 -14.27 -2.22
CA ASP A 8 -5.16 -15.38 -3.05
C ASP A 8 -6.68 -15.50 -3.15
N SER A 9 -7.42 -14.77 -2.32
CA SER A 9 -8.89 -14.76 -2.37
C SER A 9 -9.39 -13.68 -3.31
N GLU A 10 -10.04 -14.09 -4.39
CA GLU A 10 -10.58 -13.15 -5.37
C GLU A 10 -11.61 -12.22 -4.75
N SER A 11 -12.49 -12.76 -3.91
CA SER A 11 -13.53 -11.95 -3.26
C SER A 11 -12.93 -10.89 -2.35
N ASP A 12 -11.86 -11.23 -1.63
CA ASP A 12 -11.18 -10.27 -0.76
C ASP A 12 -10.47 -9.20 -1.58
N ARG A 13 -9.84 -9.58 -2.70
CA ARG A 13 -9.22 -8.60 -3.59
C ARG A 13 -10.26 -7.63 -4.15
N GLN A 14 -11.43 -8.15 -4.57
CA GLN A 14 -12.48 -7.30 -5.12
C GLN A 14 -13.04 -6.34 -4.08
N LEU A 15 -13.27 -6.82 -2.87
CA LEU A 15 -13.77 -5.96 -1.79
C LEU A 15 -12.79 -4.82 -1.50
N LEU A 16 -11.51 -5.15 -1.35
CA LEU A 16 -10.49 -4.15 -1.07
C LEU A 16 -10.41 -3.14 -2.21
N GLN A 17 -10.45 -3.62 -3.45
CA GLN A 17 -10.39 -2.75 -4.61
C GLN A 17 -11.55 -1.75 -4.63
N GLU A 18 -12.76 -2.22 -4.37
CA GLU A 18 -13.94 -1.34 -4.32
C GLU A 18 -13.82 -0.29 -3.24
N LEU A 19 -13.38 -0.69 -2.06
CA LEU A 19 -13.22 0.24 -0.95
C LEU A 19 -12.11 1.26 -1.20
N LEU A 20 -11.02 0.85 -1.83
CA LEU A 20 -9.94 1.76 -2.20
C LEU A 20 -10.40 2.79 -3.22
N ILE A 21 -11.14 2.35 -4.24
CA ILE A 21 -11.65 3.26 -5.25
C ILE A 21 -12.57 4.30 -4.60
N ARG A 22 -13.46 3.85 -3.73
CA ARG A 22 -14.37 4.73 -3.03
C ARG A 22 -13.60 5.77 -2.19
N TYR A 23 -12.58 5.32 -1.47
CA TYR A 23 -11.82 6.20 -0.60
C TYR A 23 -11.04 7.24 -1.40
N PHE A 24 -10.33 6.81 -2.43
CA PHE A 24 -9.47 7.72 -3.19
C PHE A 24 -10.27 8.64 -4.12
N ASP A 25 -11.44 8.20 -4.60
CA ASP A 25 -12.33 9.10 -5.33
C ASP A 25 -12.75 10.27 -4.44
N ALA A 26 -13.09 9.97 -3.19
CA ALA A 26 -13.47 11.01 -2.24
C ALA A 26 -12.29 11.92 -1.89
N SER A 27 -11.07 11.41 -1.96
CA SER A 27 -9.86 12.16 -1.65
C SER A 27 -9.32 12.95 -2.83
N GLY A 28 -9.83 12.72 -4.01
CA GLY A 28 -9.37 13.40 -5.23
C GLY A 28 -8.00 12.97 -5.71
N ILE A 29 -7.53 11.79 -5.32
CA ILE A 29 -6.22 11.27 -5.69
C ILE A 29 -6.40 10.17 -6.74
N SER A 30 -5.68 10.29 -7.85
CA SER A 30 -5.67 9.25 -8.89
C SER A 30 -4.84 8.06 -8.43
N ILE A 31 -5.39 6.86 -8.61
CA ILE A 31 -4.69 5.63 -8.24
C ILE A 31 -4.74 4.64 -9.39
N THR A 32 -3.73 3.75 -9.42
CA THR A 32 -3.73 2.57 -10.27
C THR A 32 -3.57 1.37 -9.34
N ILE A 33 -4.48 0.40 -9.47
CA ILE A 33 -4.49 -0.79 -8.61
C ILE A 33 -3.95 -1.97 -9.40
N TYR A 34 -3.01 -2.69 -8.80
CA TYR A 34 -2.40 -3.89 -9.38
C TYR A 34 -2.72 -5.08 -8.48
N PRO A 35 -3.71 -5.90 -8.85
CA PRO A 35 -4.05 -7.09 -8.04
C PRO A 35 -3.14 -8.26 -8.39
N PHE A 36 -2.69 -8.98 -7.36
CA PHE A 36 -1.88 -10.19 -7.52
C PHE A 36 -2.49 -11.29 -6.67
N GLN A 37 -2.61 -12.49 -7.25
CA GLN A 37 -3.20 -13.62 -6.54
C GLN A 37 -2.18 -14.44 -5.76
N SER A 38 -0.90 -14.09 -5.83
CA SER A 38 0.14 -14.81 -5.11
C SER A 38 1.32 -13.89 -4.81
N GLY A 39 2.11 -14.29 -3.81
CA GLY A 39 3.34 -13.56 -3.48
C GLY A 39 4.36 -13.64 -4.60
N GLU A 40 4.41 -14.79 -5.30
CA GLU A 40 5.33 -14.97 -6.42
C GLU A 40 5.05 -13.98 -7.54
N LEU A 41 3.77 -13.86 -7.91
CA LEU A 41 3.39 -12.92 -8.97
C LEU A 41 3.67 -11.48 -8.58
N PHE A 42 3.43 -11.15 -7.32
CA PHE A 42 3.73 -9.81 -6.81
C PHE A 42 5.22 -9.51 -6.90
N LEU A 43 6.07 -10.42 -6.43
CA LEU A 43 7.51 -10.21 -6.46
C LEU A 43 8.05 -10.11 -7.88
N ALA A 44 7.49 -10.89 -8.79
CA ALA A 44 7.85 -10.78 -10.21
C ALA A 44 7.45 -9.42 -10.77
N GLY A 45 6.35 -8.86 -10.30
CA GLY A 45 5.87 -7.55 -10.75
C GLY A 45 6.74 -6.38 -10.32
N LEU A 46 7.59 -6.57 -9.31
CA LEU A 46 8.47 -5.51 -8.83
C LEU A 46 9.49 -5.05 -9.87
N SER A 47 9.83 -5.90 -10.82
CA SER A 47 10.75 -5.52 -11.88
C SER A 47 10.11 -4.63 -12.94
N HIS A 48 8.79 -4.52 -12.95
CA HIS A 48 8.05 -3.76 -13.96
C HIS A 48 7.34 -2.54 -13.39
N HIS A 49 7.07 -2.52 -12.08
CA HIS A 49 6.31 -1.45 -11.45
C HIS A 49 6.92 -1.10 -10.09
N SER A 50 6.81 0.17 -9.72
CA SER A 50 7.09 0.60 -8.36
C SER A 50 5.77 0.92 -7.68
N PHE A 51 5.64 0.54 -6.41
CA PHE A 51 4.41 0.71 -5.67
C PHE A 51 4.60 1.69 -4.51
N ASP A 52 3.59 2.51 -4.28
CA ASP A 52 3.57 3.43 -3.15
C ASP A 52 2.97 2.76 -1.92
N LEU A 53 2.01 1.87 -2.14
CA LEU A 53 1.26 1.21 -1.07
C LEU A 53 1.02 -0.24 -1.46
N VAL A 54 1.25 -1.14 -0.52
CA VAL A 54 1.09 -2.59 -0.75
C VAL A 54 0.24 -3.17 0.36
N PHE A 55 -0.87 -3.81 -0.02
CA PHE A 55 -1.70 -4.60 0.90
C PHE A 55 -1.32 -6.06 0.73
N LEU A 56 -0.89 -6.69 1.82
CA LEU A 56 -0.45 -8.09 1.80
C LEU A 56 -1.29 -8.94 2.73
N ASP A 57 -1.85 -10.03 2.21
CA ASP A 57 -2.36 -11.08 3.08
C ASP A 57 -1.19 -11.99 3.46
N ILE A 58 -1.19 -12.48 4.69
CA ILE A 58 -0.12 -13.34 5.19
C ILE A 58 -0.33 -14.78 4.72
N PHE A 59 -1.58 -15.26 4.79
CA PHE A 59 -1.89 -16.65 4.50
C PHE A 59 -2.14 -16.86 3.02
N MET A 60 -1.08 -17.20 2.29
CA MET A 60 -1.14 -17.54 0.88
C MET A 60 -0.34 -18.81 0.65
N ASP A 61 -0.59 -19.48 -0.48
CA ASP A 61 0.15 -20.67 -0.85
C ASP A 61 1.61 -20.32 -1.15
N GLU A 62 2.51 -21.26 -0.94
CA GLU A 62 3.94 -21.14 -1.25
C GLU A 62 4.62 -19.99 -0.51
N ILE A 63 4.68 -18.80 -1.12
CA ILE A 63 5.29 -17.63 -0.46
C ILE A 63 4.22 -16.90 0.35
N THR A 64 4.43 -16.82 1.66
CA THR A 64 3.50 -16.09 2.54
C THR A 64 3.68 -14.59 2.37
N GLY A 65 2.69 -13.83 2.86
CA GLY A 65 2.81 -12.37 2.88
C GLY A 65 3.98 -11.88 3.71
N MET A 66 4.31 -12.61 4.79
CA MET A 66 5.46 -12.26 5.61
C MET A 66 6.76 -12.44 4.84
N ASP A 67 6.89 -13.55 4.09
CA ASP A 67 8.05 -13.78 3.23
C ASP A 67 8.17 -12.69 2.17
N ALA A 68 7.05 -12.29 1.57
CA ALA A 68 7.04 -11.23 0.57
C ALA A 68 7.50 -9.90 1.18
N ALA A 69 7.05 -9.59 2.40
CA ALA A 69 7.47 -8.37 3.08
C ALA A 69 8.97 -8.35 3.37
N HIS A 70 9.53 -9.49 3.81
CA HIS A 70 10.97 -9.61 4.03
C HIS A 70 11.74 -9.37 2.73
N LYS A 71 11.26 -9.90 1.62
CA LYS A 71 11.92 -9.71 0.32
C LYS A 71 11.83 -8.26 -0.16
N LEU A 72 10.73 -7.59 0.12
CA LEU A 72 10.61 -6.17 -0.17
C LEU A 72 11.65 -5.36 0.61
N LEU A 73 11.80 -5.68 1.88
CA LEU A 73 12.76 -5.00 2.73
C LEU A 73 14.19 -5.23 2.23
N GLU A 74 14.52 -6.47 1.88
CA GLU A 74 15.85 -6.83 1.36
C GLU A 74 16.14 -6.12 0.04
N ALA A 75 15.12 -5.93 -0.79
CA ALA A 75 15.27 -5.26 -2.08
C ALA A 75 15.39 -3.75 -1.96
N GLY A 76 15.25 -3.20 -0.74
CA GLY A 76 15.32 -1.77 -0.52
C GLY A 76 14.11 -1.02 -1.07
N CYS A 77 12.97 -1.71 -1.21
CA CYS A 77 11.75 -1.11 -1.73
C CYS A 77 11.20 -0.10 -0.72
N ASP A 78 10.84 1.08 -1.21
CA ASP A 78 10.42 2.19 -0.37
C ASP A 78 8.89 2.32 -0.31
N CYS A 79 8.18 1.22 -0.44
CA CYS A 79 6.73 1.21 -0.39
C CYS A 79 6.22 1.08 1.04
N THR A 80 5.00 1.54 1.26
CA THR A 80 4.32 1.39 2.55
C THR A 80 3.56 0.07 2.55
N ILE A 81 3.78 -0.76 3.56
CA ILE A 81 3.16 -2.08 3.66
C ILE A 81 2.04 -2.06 4.69
N ILE A 82 0.89 -2.56 4.31
CA ILE A 82 -0.24 -2.80 5.21
C ILE A 82 -0.62 -4.27 5.08
N PHE A 83 -0.56 -4.99 6.19
CA PHE A 83 -1.06 -6.37 6.21
C PHE A 83 -2.57 -6.38 6.39
N LEU A 84 -3.26 -7.20 5.61
CA LEU A 84 -4.70 -7.41 5.74
C LEU A 84 -4.93 -8.91 5.78
N THR A 85 -5.21 -9.45 6.95
CA THR A 85 -5.22 -10.90 7.17
C THR A 85 -6.27 -11.29 8.21
N SER A 86 -6.57 -12.59 8.29
CA SER A 86 -7.58 -13.11 9.20
C SER A 86 -7.04 -13.46 10.59
N SER A 87 -5.75 -13.32 10.83
CA SER A 87 -5.15 -13.71 12.11
C SER A 87 -4.25 -12.63 12.68
N ARG A 88 -4.26 -12.50 14.03
CA ARG A 88 -3.36 -11.58 14.74
C ARG A 88 -2.00 -12.18 15.02
N GLU A 89 -1.84 -13.44 14.66
CA GLU A 89 -0.69 -14.24 15.10
C GLU A 89 0.65 -13.63 14.72
N TYR A 90 0.70 -12.96 13.59
CA TYR A 90 1.96 -12.42 13.04
C TYR A 90 2.10 -10.91 13.20
N ALA A 91 1.26 -10.29 14.05
CA ALA A 91 1.25 -8.82 14.14
C ALA A 91 2.61 -8.27 14.59
N LEU A 92 3.25 -8.89 15.59
CA LEU A 92 4.54 -8.41 16.06
C LEU A 92 5.58 -8.49 14.96
N GLU A 93 5.67 -9.63 14.29
CA GLU A 93 6.62 -9.80 13.18
C GLU A 93 6.32 -8.81 12.06
N GLY A 94 5.03 -8.57 11.77
CA GLY A 94 4.64 -7.60 10.76
C GLY A 94 5.18 -6.20 11.02
N TYR A 95 5.09 -5.76 12.26
CA TYR A 95 5.64 -4.44 12.61
C TYR A 95 7.16 -4.45 12.60
N GLU A 96 7.79 -5.58 12.93
CA GLU A 96 9.25 -5.69 12.87
C GLU A 96 9.80 -5.58 11.46
N VAL A 97 9.03 -5.99 10.45
CA VAL A 97 9.46 -5.82 9.05
C VAL A 97 9.09 -4.45 8.50
N GLY A 98 8.56 -3.56 9.34
CA GLY A 98 8.31 -2.19 8.95
C GLY A 98 6.92 -1.91 8.40
N ALA A 99 5.95 -2.79 8.68
CA ALA A 99 4.57 -2.54 8.24
C ALA A 99 4.02 -1.26 8.89
N PHE A 100 3.29 -0.50 8.10
CA PHE A 100 2.64 0.71 8.60
C PHE A 100 1.46 0.37 9.49
N ARG A 101 0.68 -0.65 9.08
CA ARG A 101 -0.49 -1.11 9.83
C ARG A 101 -0.71 -2.60 9.60
N TYR A 102 -1.45 -3.20 10.53
CA TYR A 102 -1.83 -4.60 10.48
C TYR A 102 -3.35 -4.65 10.69
N LEU A 103 -4.10 -4.98 9.64
CA LEU A 103 -5.55 -4.98 9.67
C LEU A 103 -6.10 -6.39 9.67
N LEU A 104 -7.16 -6.61 10.45
CA LEU A 104 -7.83 -7.90 10.49
C LEU A 104 -9.03 -7.92 9.56
N LYS A 105 -9.20 -9.01 8.83
CA LYS A 105 -10.43 -9.27 8.07
C LYS A 105 -11.56 -9.58 9.04
N PRO A 106 -12.80 -9.26 8.73
CA PRO A 106 -13.28 -8.66 7.49
C PRO A 106 -12.97 -7.16 7.45
N LEU A 107 -12.59 -6.69 6.26
CA LEU A 107 -12.32 -5.27 6.07
C LEU A 107 -13.62 -4.50 5.94
N THR A 108 -13.67 -3.34 6.59
CA THR A 108 -14.77 -2.40 6.44
C THR A 108 -14.23 -1.07 5.96
N TYR A 109 -15.10 -0.23 5.42
CA TYR A 109 -14.67 1.10 4.98
C TYR A 109 -14.08 1.91 6.13
N ASP A 110 -14.69 1.82 7.32
CA ASP A 110 -14.20 2.56 8.49
C ASP A 110 -12.77 2.18 8.87
N LYS A 111 -12.47 0.88 8.84
CA LYS A 111 -11.12 0.39 9.12
C LYS A 111 -10.13 0.92 8.09
N LEU A 112 -10.52 0.88 6.82
CA LEU A 112 -9.66 1.35 5.74
C LEU A 112 -9.43 2.85 5.86
N GLU A 113 -10.47 3.62 6.08
CA GLU A 113 -10.37 5.07 6.23
C GLU A 113 -9.47 5.44 7.41
N GLY A 114 -9.64 4.77 8.55
CA GLY A 114 -8.82 5.01 9.73
C GLY A 114 -7.34 4.70 9.51
N THR A 115 -7.04 3.83 8.55
CA THR A 115 -5.66 3.49 8.20
C THR A 115 -5.11 4.44 7.14
N LEU A 116 -5.90 4.75 6.14
CA LEU A 116 -5.44 5.56 5.00
C LEU A 116 -5.32 7.03 5.33
N ASN A 117 -6.13 7.56 6.24
CA ASN A 117 -6.01 8.97 6.63
C ASN A 117 -4.60 9.28 7.19
N PRO A 118 -4.08 8.51 8.16
CA PRO A 118 -2.69 8.73 8.61
C PRO A 118 -1.66 8.49 7.51
N PHE A 119 -1.90 7.49 6.65
CA PHE A 119 -1.00 7.23 5.53
C PHE A 119 -0.90 8.43 4.59
N LEU A 120 -2.03 9.02 4.24
CA LEU A 120 -2.03 10.17 3.34
C LEU A 120 -1.34 11.39 3.94
N ARG A 121 -1.51 11.59 5.24
CA ARG A 121 -0.80 12.69 5.92
C ARG A 121 0.71 12.50 5.81
N LYS A 122 1.18 11.28 6.04
CA LYS A 122 2.60 10.95 5.92
C LYS A 122 3.08 11.10 4.48
N PHE A 123 2.32 10.54 3.53
CA PHE A 123 2.66 10.57 2.11
C PHE A 123 2.76 12.01 1.60
N ARG A 124 1.80 12.85 1.93
CA ARG A 124 1.81 14.26 1.53
C ARG A 124 2.91 15.03 2.21
N GLY A 125 3.22 14.72 3.46
CA GLY A 125 4.32 15.35 4.17
C GLY A 125 5.66 15.06 3.53
N GLU A 126 5.90 13.83 3.11
CA GLU A 126 7.13 13.46 2.41
C GLU A 126 7.22 14.14 1.05
N ALA A 127 6.11 14.21 0.32
CA ALA A 127 6.07 14.90 -0.97
C ALA A 127 6.39 16.39 -0.82
N ARG A 128 5.93 17.01 0.26
CA ARG A 128 6.23 18.43 0.48
C ARG A 128 7.70 18.67 0.78
N LYS A 129 8.37 17.70 1.37
CA LYS A 129 9.80 17.86 1.67
C LYS A 129 10.66 17.75 0.42
N LEU A 130 10.25 16.93 -0.53
CA LEU A 130 11.02 16.74 -1.75
C LEU A 130 11.17 18.00 -2.58
N PRO A 131 10.12 18.79 -2.80
CA PRO A 131 10.26 19.96 -3.70
C PRO A 131 11.03 21.10 -3.09
N LEU A 132 11.55 20.98 -1.92
CA LEU A 132 12.43 22.02 -1.37
C LEU A 132 13.64 22.26 -2.24
N MET A 133 13.94 21.33 -3.06
CA MET A 133 15.04 21.48 -3.99
C MET A 133 14.64 22.24 -5.23
N VAL A 134 13.48 22.52 -5.34
CA VAL A 134 12.92 23.14 -6.51
C VAL A 134 12.46 24.52 -6.20
N GLU A 135 12.17 24.96 -5.89
CA GLU A 135 11.43 25.64 -5.71
C GLU A 135 10.64 26.36 -6.10
N ARG A 136 10.77 26.53 -6.22
CA ARG A 136 9.92 26.78 -6.48
C ARG A 136 9.02 26.89 -7.06
N THR A 137 9.26 26.42 -6.97
CA THR A 137 8.39 26.16 -7.41
C THR A 137 7.48 26.04 -7.52
N PRO A 138 7.39 26.09 -7.47
CA PRO A 138 6.50 25.50 -7.43
C PRO A 138 5.69 25.00 -7.72
N LEU A 139 5.87 24.51 -7.67
CA LEU A 139 5.19 23.77 -7.92
C LEU A 139 4.37 23.19 -7.84
N TYR A 140 4.44 23.02 -7.70
CA TYR A 140 3.83 22.16 -7.64
C TYR A 140 3.09 21.44 -7.81
N ILE A 141 3.35 21.18 -7.67
CA ILE A 141 2.88 20.25 -7.77
C ILE A 141 2.15 19.81 -7.64
N PRO A 142 2.32 19.73 -7.34
CA PRO A 142 1.70 19.17 -7.28
C PRO A 142 1.14 18.86 -7.05
N TYR A 143 1.50 18.86 -6.90
CA TYR A 143 0.93 18.49 -6.89
C TYR A 143 0.24 17.99 -7.04
N SER A 144 0.53 18.01 -6.71
CA SER A 144 -0.03 17.63 -7.02
C SER A 144 -0.42 17.53 -7.40
N ASP A 145 0.20 17.68 -7.39
CA ASP A 145 0.12 17.51 -7.91
C ASP A 145 0.42 17.24 -7.85
N LEU A 146 1.09 17.29 -7.54
CA LEU A 146 1.45 17.01 -7.69
C LEU A 146 1.21 16.48 -7.29
N TYR A 147 1.67 16.61 -6.97
CA TYR A 147 1.40 16.18 -6.96
C TYR A 147 0.74 15.86 -6.64
N TYR A 148 1.22 16.16 -6.23
CA TYR A 148 0.67 16.12 -6.27
C TYR A 148 0.18 16.01 -6.02
N LEU A 149 0.65 16.31 -5.65
CA LEU A 149 0.34 16.43 -5.76
C LEU A 149 0.01 16.28 -5.85
#